data_2ff55482c7122b508e8a831e19d21b30
#
_entry.id   2ff55482c7122b508e8a831e19d21b30
#
_cell.length_a   1.000
_cell.length_b   1.000
_cell.length_c   1.000
_cell.angle_alpha   90.00
_cell.angle_beta   90.00
_cell.angle_gamma   90.00
#
_symmetry.space_group_name_H-M   'P 1'
#
loop_
_entity.id
_entity.type
_entity.pdbx_description
1 polymer ?
#
loop_
_entity_poly.entity_id
_entity_poly.type
_entity_poly.pdbx_seq_one_letter_code
_entity_poly.pdbx_strand_id
1 'polypeptide(L)'
;KIYKSFFSLSKKTQIFVHTNVKIKNFKKNLFFIYHDISNEDPYRLTWKYRSFMEKQKNQYDYFIYSEDDTLFNLKNFKYWLRFKKICNKKNYNVGFLRTEKSPVDNSLWTTDQFFQLDEYVIINRKKYIVLKNPYYAMWIYDKKDFNSFINSEFWNLYNWRGMNSFTKLYDREKSAVGWHGLNMDKYTATIIPLKNNKVLKDSLIVHSSNKYVKERGRIHVSLKNLMKKELIKHRVIKYSKIQLFLKELKFILYWNLRFNFKTIKKKLFDN
;
A
#
# COMPACT_ATOMS: atom_id res chain seq x y z
N LYS A 1 18.76 6.76 -0.05
CA LYS A 1 18.32 5.83 1.03
C LYS A 1 17.50 4.68 0.46
N ILE A 2 16.53 4.92 -0.42
CA ILE A 2 15.56 3.93 -0.93
C ILE A 2 16.23 2.78 -1.67
N TYR A 3 17.02 3.05 -2.72
CA TYR A 3 17.72 1.97 -3.44
C TYR A 3 18.64 1.15 -2.53
N LYS A 4 19.28 1.77 -1.51
CA LYS A 4 20.09 1.04 -0.53
C LYS A 4 19.25 0.05 0.29
N SER A 5 18.00 0.41 0.64
CA SER A 5 17.10 -0.49 1.37
C SER A 5 16.73 -1.72 0.52
N PHE A 6 16.45 -1.53 -0.77
CA PHE A 6 16.16 -2.65 -1.68
C PHE A 6 17.40 -3.52 -1.96
N PHE A 7 18.58 -2.93 -2.12
CA PHE A 7 19.80 -3.72 -2.28
C PHE A 7 20.15 -4.57 -1.05
N SER A 8 19.61 -4.23 0.13
CA SER A 8 19.76 -5.08 1.31
C SER A 8 19.02 -6.42 1.23
N LEU A 9 18.07 -6.57 0.29
CA LEU A 9 17.26 -7.78 0.16
C LEU A 9 18.11 -8.96 -0.31
N SER A 10 18.94 -8.75 -1.34
CA SER A 10 19.86 -9.75 -1.90
C SER A 10 20.93 -9.09 -2.77
N LYS A 11 22.12 -9.73 -2.86
CA LYS A 11 23.17 -9.34 -3.84
C LYS A 11 22.71 -9.47 -5.30
N LYS A 12 21.65 -10.27 -5.56
CA LYS A 12 21.06 -10.47 -6.90
C LYS A 12 19.92 -9.50 -7.19
N THR A 13 19.57 -8.60 -6.27
CA THR A 13 18.48 -7.62 -6.48
C THR A 13 18.85 -6.69 -7.63
N GLN A 14 17.94 -6.53 -8.58
CA GLN A 14 17.99 -5.54 -9.63
C GLN A 14 16.88 -4.52 -9.42
N ILE A 15 17.17 -3.25 -9.63
CA ILE A 15 16.24 -2.15 -9.45
C ILE A 15 16.08 -1.43 -10.77
N PHE A 16 14.85 -1.32 -11.25
CA PHE A 16 14.47 -0.60 -12.44
C PHE A 16 13.65 0.62 -12.04
N VAL A 17 14.18 1.80 -12.30
CA VAL A 17 13.53 3.08 -12.01
C VAL A 17 12.91 3.60 -13.29
N HIS A 18 11.58 3.59 -13.37
CA HIS A 18 10.84 4.16 -14.48
C HIS A 18 10.69 5.67 -14.26
N THR A 19 11.16 6.46 -15.19
CA THR A 19 11.30 7.92 -15.07
C THR A 19 11.04 8.62 -16.40
N ASN A 20 10.59 9.87 -16.32
CA ASN A 20 10.49 10.78 -17.46
C ASN A 20 11.66 11.76 -17.55
N VAL A 21 12.69 11.55 -16.73
CA VAL A 21 13.94 12.33 -16.76
C VAL A 21 15.07 11.43 -17.21
N LYS A 22 15.89 11.89 -18.16
CA LYS A 22 17.09 11.18 -18.62
C LYS A 22 18.15 11.20 -17.51
N ILE A 23 18.43 10.04 -16.93
CA ILE A 23 19.41 9.89 -15.84
C ILE A 23 20.50 8.92 -16.32
N LYS A 24 21.77 9.32 -16.15
CA LYS A 24 22.89 8.42 -16.39
C LYS A 24 22.98 7.38 -15.28
N ASN A 25 23.17 6.12 -15.66
CA ASN A 25 23.30 5.04 -14.68
C ASN A 25 24.74 5.01 -14.12
N PHE A 26 24.86 5.04 -12.80
CA PHE A 26 26.17 5.05 -12.12
C PHE A 26 26.40 3.80 -11.23
N LYS A 27 25.45 2.86 -11.20
CA LYS A 27 25.52 1.74 -10.25
C LYS A 27 25.14 0.41 -10.91
N LYS A 28 25.92 -0.61 -10.62
CA LYS A 28 25.58 -1.99 -10.98
C LYS A 28 24.21 -2.36 -10.37
N ASN A 29 23.37 -3.02 -11.15
CA ASN A 29 22.03 -3.46 -10.77
C ASN A 29 21.00 -2.34 -10.46
N LEU A 30 21.28 -1.10 -10.83
CA LEU A 30 20.34 0.02 -10.77
C LEU A 30 20.19 0.57 -12.20
N PHE A 31 19.01 0.42 -12.79
CA PHE A 31 18.72 0.77 -14.17
C PHE A 31 17.65 1.86 -14.22
N PHE A 32 17.87 2.87 -15.05
CA PHE A 32 16.89 3.93 -15.30
C PHE A 32 16.25 3.71 -16.67
N ILE A 33 14.93 3.54 -16.67
CA ILE A 33 14.13 3.34 -17.88
C ILE A 33 13.40 4.65 -18.17
N TYR A 34 13.88 5.35 -19.19
CA TYR A 34 13.28 6.61 -19.62
C TYR A 34 11.98 6.36 -20.39
N HIS A 35 10.97 7.16 -20.09
CA HIS A 35 9.70 7.21 -20.80
C HIS A 35 9.40 8.63 -21.23
N ASP A 36 9.16 8.83 -22.51
CA ASP A 36 8.58 10.07 -22.99
C ASP A 36 7.07 10.04 -22.70
N ILE A 37 6.62 10.95 -21.86
CA ILE A 37 5.22 11.14 -21.47
C ILE A 37 4.72 12.55 -21.79
N SER A 38 5.38 13.28 -22.70
CA SER A 38 5.05 14.66 -23.05
C SER A 38 3.60 14.82 -23.52
N ASN A 39 3.04 13.78 -24.16
CA ASN A 39 1.67 13.75 -24.67
C ASN A 39 0.73 12.85 -23.86
N GLU A 40 1.11 12.47 -22.64
CA GLU A 40 0.32 11.57 -21.77
C GLU A 40 0.04 12.25 -20.42
N ASP A 41 -1.00 11.74 -19.71
CA ASP A 41 -1.19 12.08 -18.31
C ASP A 41 0.05 11.62 -17.49
N PRO A 42 0.74 12.54 -16.76
CA PRO A 42 1.92 12.23 -15.97
C PRO A 42 1.71 11.08 -14.97
N TYR A 43 0.49 10.90 -14.48
CA TYR A 43 0.16 9.81 -13.56
C TYR A 43 0.25 8.43 -14.20
N ARG A 44 0.24 8.32 -15.53
CA ARG A 44 0.40 7.05 -16.26
C ARG A 44 1.84 6.54 -16.27
N LEU A 45 2.82 7.36 -15.93
CA LEU A 45 4.19 6.89 -15.74
C LEU A 45 4.27 5.70 -14.77
N THR A 46 3.44 5.72 -13.73
CA THR A 46 3.38 4.65 -12.72
C THR A 46 2.86 3.30 -13.26
N TRP A 47 2.39 3.24 -14.50
CA TRP A 47 1.93 2.02 -15.18
C TRP A 47 2.92 1.48 -16.22
N LYS A 48 3.88 2.30 -16.65
CA LYS A 48 4.87 1.92 -17.69
C LYS A 48 5.74 0.72 -17.30
N TYR A 49 5.93 0.46 -16.02
CA TYR A 49 6.69 -0.71 -15.54
C TYR A 49 6.03 -2.05 -15.87
N ARG A 50 4.70 -2.11 -16.06
CA ARG A 50 3.98 -3.38 -16.18
C ARG A 50 4.42 -4.19 -17.39
N SER A 51 4.41 -3.62 -18.57
CA SER A 51 4.89 -4.30 -19.77
C SER A 51 6.37 -4.70 -19.68
N PHE A 52 7.19 -3.88 -19.03
CA PHE A 52 8.59 -4.18 -18.79
C PHE A 52 8.77 -5.37 -17.82
N MET A 53 8.04 -5.38 -16.71
CA MET A 53 8.06 -6.47 -15.72
C MET A 53 7.54 -7.78 -16.31
N GLU A 54 6.50 -7.73 -17.11
CA GLU A 54 5.91 -8.89 -17.78
C GLU A 54 6.90 -9.59 -18.70
N LYS A 55 7.68 -8.84 -19.48
CA LYS A 55 8.77 -9.40 -20.32
C LYS A 55 9.82 -10.15 -19.50
N GLN A 56 9.95 -9.82 -18.23
CA GLN A 56 10.93 -10.41 -17.31
C GLN A 56 10.35 -11.48 -16.36
N LYS A 57 9.10 -11.89 -16.55
CA LYS A 57 8.36 -12.80 -15.65
C LYS A 57 9.07 -14.11 -15.32
N ASN A 58 9.98 -14.57 -16.18
CA ASN A 58 10.74 -15.80 -16.01
C ASN A 58 12.13 -15.60 -15.41
N GLN A 59 12.61 -14.36 -15.27
CA GLN A 59 13.97 -14.04 -14.87
C GLN A 59 14.16 -13.93 -13.35
N TYR A 60 13.09 -13.69 -12.60
CA TYR A 60 13.14 -13.41 -11.16
C TYR A 60 12.20 -14.30 -10.38
N ASP A 61 12.56 -14.56 -9.10
CA ASP A 61 11.74 -15.31 -8.15
C ASP A 61 10.70 -14.42 -7.45
N TYR A 62 11.01 -13.11 -7.32
CA TYR A 62 10.17 -12.12 -6.64
C TYR A 62 10.09 -10.84 -7.45
N PHE A 63 8.91 -10.24 -7.45
CA PHE A 63 8.60 -8.99 -8.12
C PHE A 63 8.05 -8.00 -7.10
N ILE A 64 8.65 -6.81 -7.08
CA ILE A 64 8.25 -5.74 -6.15
C ILE A 64 8.02 -4.48 -6.97
N TYR A 65 6.84 -3.90 -6.85
CA TYR A 65 6.58 -2.51 -7.21
C TYR A 65 6.57 -1.65 -5.97
N SER A 66 7.17 -0.49 -6.04
CA SER A 66 7.18 0.47 -4.93
C SER A 66 7.26 1.90 -5.45
N GLU A 67 6.58 2.82 -4.79
CA GLU A 67 6.82 4.24 -4.98
C GLU A 67 8.23 4.62 -4.51
N ASP A 68 8.78 5.69 -5.07
CA ASP A 68 10.17 6.13 -4.89
C ASP A 68 10.47 6.74 -3.51
N ASP A 69 9.47 6.89 -2.66
CA ASP A 69 9.58 7.39 -1.30
C ASP A 69 9.26 6.34 -0.21
N THR A 70 9.12 5.08 -0.60
CA THR A 70 8.83 3.97 0.31
C THR A 70 10.10 3.18 0.65
N LEU A 71 10.48 3.14 1.92
CA LEU A 71 11.60 2.34 2.42
C LEU A 71 11.12 0.93 2.78
N PHE A 72 11.61 -0.04 2.02
CA PHE A 72 11.37 -1.46 2.23
C PHE A 72 12.70 -2.19 2.34
N ASN A 73 12.91 -2.97 3.37
CA ASN A 73 14.21 -3.58 3.68
C ASN A 73 14.12 -5.09 3.94
N LEU A 74 15.25 -5.72 4.20
CA LEU A 74 15.35 -7.16 4.42
C LEU A 74 14.46 -7.68 5.56
N LYS A 75 14.21 -6.90 6.63
CA LYS A 75 13.31 -7.32 7.72
C LYS A 75 11.87 -7.39 7.23
N ASN A 76 11.44 -6.40 6.43
CA ASN A 76 10.12 -6.40 5.79
C ASN A 76 9.97 -7.58 4.82
N PHE A 77 10.99 -7.87 4.02
CA PHE A 77 10.98 -9.00 3.10
C PHE A 77 10.89 -10.34 3.82
N LYS A 78 11.72 -10.57 4.87
CA LYS A 78 11.65 -11.77 5.70
C LYS A 78 10.31 -11.93 6.41
N TYR A 79 9.72 -10.83 6.89
CA TYR A 79 8.37 -10.80 7.45
C TYR A 79 7.35 -11.30 6.41
N TRP A 80 7.37 -10.75 5.20
CA TRP A 80 6.46 -11.14 4.13
C TRP A 80 6.63 -12.63 3.77
N LEU A 81 7.85 -13.11 3.56
CA LEU A 81 8.14 -14.52 3.27
C LEU A 81 7.58 -15.46 4.35
N ARG A 82 7.75 -15.08 5.62
CA ARG A 82 7.28 -15.87 6.77
C ARG A 82 5.77 -16.03 6.79
N PHE A 83 5.02 -14.99 6.48
CA PHE A 83 3.57 -14.99 6.64
C PHE A 83 2.79 -15.23 5.35
N LYS A 84 3.38 -14.96 4.18
CA LYS A 84 2.71 -15.11 2.88
C LYS A 84 2.06 -16.48 2.72
N LYS A 85 2.83 -17.56 2.88
CA LYS A 85 2.32 -18.93 2.66
C LYS A 85 1.13 -19.27 3.57
N ILE A 86 1.17 -18.79 4.82
CA ILE A 86 0.13 -19.03 5.82
C ILE A 86 -1.14 -18.26 5.45
N CYS A 87 -1.00 -16.99 5.09
CA CYS A 87 -2.13 -16.12 4.77
C CYS A 87 -2.76 -16.49 3.44
N ASN A 88 -1.96 -16.75 2.39
CA ASN A 88 -2.47 -17.11 1.06
C ASN A 88 -3.27 -18.41 1.04
N LYS A 89 -2.94 -19.39 1.89
CA LYS A 89 -3.75 -20.62 2.05
C LYS A 89 -5.20 -20.35 2.49
N LYS A 90 -5.46 -19.16 3.05
CA LYS A 90 -6.78 -18.72 3.52
C LYS A 90 -7.30 -17.52 2.73
N ASN A 91 -6.75 -17.27 1.55
CA ASN A 91 -7.10 -16.16 0.65
C ASN A 91 -6.93 -14.76 1.28
N TYR A 92 -5.94 -14.59 2.15
CA TYR A 92 -5.57 -13.29 2.71
C TYR A 92 -4.22 -12.83 2.17
N ASN A 93 -4.11 -11.53 1.88
CA ASN A 93 -2.84 -10.89 1.59
C ASN A 93 -2.12 -10.52 2.90
N VAL A 94 -0.80 -10.71 2.95
CA VAL A 94 0.05 -10.16 4.02
C VAL A 94 0.33 -8.70 3.71
N GLY A 95 -0.16 -7.81 4.57
CA GLY A 95 -0.01 -6.37 4.39
C GLY A 95 1.15 -5.75 5.14
N PHE A 96 1.34 -4.48 4.84
CA PHE A 96 2.24 -3.57 5.53
C PHE A 96 1.49 -2.33 6.00
N LEU A 97 2.03 -1.65 6.99
CA LEU A 97 1.61 -0.31 7.37
C LEU A 97 2.68 0.68 6.95
N ARG A 98 2.33 1.57 6.03
CA ARG A 98 3.18 2.69 5.66
C ARG A 98 3.07 3.74 6.76
N THR A 99 4.22 4.20 7.26
CA THR A 99 4.29 5.07 8.44
C THR A 99 5.18 6.26 8.23
N GLU A 100 4.85 7.34 8.90
CA GLU A 100 5.66 8.55 9.05
C GLU A 100 5.92 8.85 10.52
N LYS A 101 7.02 9.58 10.77
CA LYS A 101 7.40 10.02 12.09
C LYS A 101 6.93 11.45 12.31
N SER A 102 6.20 11.68 13.38
CA SER A 102 5.78 13.02 13.78
C SER A 102 7.00 13.88 14.13
N PRO A 103 7.12 15.09 13.57
CA PRO A 103 8.21 16.00 13.90
C PRO A 103 8.08 16.59 15.31
N VAL A 104 6.89 16.53 15.93
CA VAL A 104 6.61 17.13 17.23
C VAL A 104 7.05 16.24 18.39
N ASP A 105 6.68 14.94 18.33
CA ASP A 105 6.85 14.02 19.45
C ASP A 105 7.52 12.69 19.05
N ASN A 106 8.05 12.62 17.84
CA ASN A 106 8.66 11.42 17.27
C ASN A 106 7.75 10.17 17.22
N SER A 107 6.47 10.32 17.50
CA SER A 107 5.51 9.21 17.42
C SER A 107 5.31 8.75 15.96
N LEU A 108 5.01 7.46 15.79
CA LEU A 108 4.73 6.89 14.47
C LEU A 108 3.24 6.98 14.15
N TRP A 109 2.93 7.41 12.94
CA TRP A 109 1.60 7.57 12.39
C TRP A 109 1.48 6.78 11.09
N THR A 110 0.33 6.19 10.86
CA THR A 110 0.02 5.58 9.56
C THR A 110 -0.23 6.67 8.53
N THR A 111 0.12 6.41 7.26
CA THR A 111 -0.18 7.35 6.18
C THR A 111 -1.49 7.05 5.47
N ASP A 112 -1.99 5.82 5.63
CA ASP A 112 -3.10 5.32 4.81
C ASP A 112 -4.29 4.82 5.63
N GLN A 113 -4.15 4.70 6.96
CA GLN A 113 -5.26 4.36 7.84
C GLN A 113 -5.84 5.63 8.47
N PHE A 114 -7.08 5.98 8.08
CA PHE A 114 -7.80 7.16 8.58
C PHE A 114 -8.64 6.85 9.82
N PHE A 115 -8.90 5.58 10.07
CA PHE A 115 -9.72 5.08 11.18
C PHE A 115 -8.98 3.99 11.93
N GLN A 116 -9.33 3.84 13.20
CA GLN A 116 -8.84 2.72 14.00
C GLN A 116 -9.30 1.39 13.37
N LEU A 117 -8.40 0.40 13.44
CA LEU A 117 -8.69 -0.95 13.02
C LEU A 117 -9.49 -1.67 14.13
N ASP A 118 -10.55 -2.34 13.75
CA ASP A 118 -11.48 -3.00 14.68
C ASP A 118 -11.78 -4.45 14.31
N GLU A 119 -11.30 -4.95 13.17
CA GLU A 119 -11.59 -6.30 12.72
C GLU A 119 -10.36 -7.20 12.75
N TYR A 120 -10.54 -8.46 13.16
CA TYR A 120 -9.47 -9.44 13.17
C TYR A 120 -9.90 -10.78 12.58
N VAL A 121 -8.91 -11.57 12.15
CA VAL A 121 -9.05 -12.98 11.80
C VAL A 121 -8.08 -13.83 12.63
N ILE A 122 -8.42 -15.12 12.79
CA ILE A 122 -7.54 -16.10 13.44
C ILE A 122 -7.09 -17.11 12.38
N ILE A 123 -5.77 -17.25 12.21
CA ILE A 123 -5.16 -18.24 11.34
C ILE A 123 -4.11 -18.99 12.16
N ASN A 124 -4.21 -20.32 12.24
CA ASN A 124 -3.29 -21.17 13.00
C ASN A 124 -3.09 -20.66 14.45
N ARG A 125 -4.19 -20.38 15.17
CA ARG A 125 -4.22 -19.85 16.55
C ARG A 125 -3.56 -18.48 16.74
N LYS A 126 -3.18 -17.77 15.67
CA LYS A 126 -2.63 -16.41 15.72
C LYS A 126 -3.67 -15.40 15.26
N LYS A 127 -3.72 -14.27 15.95
CA LYS A 127 -4.59 -13.15 15.62
C LYS A 127 -3.90 -12.26 14.58
N TYR A 128 -4.67 -11.84 13.58
CA TYR A 128 -4.26 -10.90 12.54
C TYR A 128 -5.27 -9.77 12.48
N ILE A 129 -4.81 -8.53 12.46
CA ILE A 129 -5.68 -7.37 12.27
C ILE A 129 -5.95 -7.17 10.78
N VAL A 130 -7.18 -6.82 10.43
CA VAL A 130 -7.60 -6.53 9.06
C VAL A 130 -7.39 -5.04 8.77
N LEU A 131 -6.73 -4.72 7.67
CA LEU A 131 -6.56 -3.34 7.23
C LEU A 131 -7.86 -2.84 6.61
N LYS A 132 -8.35 -1.67 7.05
CA LYS A 132 -9.50 -0.99 6.43
C LYS A 132 -9.15 -0.43 5.06
N ASN A 133 -7.94 0.10 4.92
CA ASN A 133 -7.36 0.50 3.65
C ASN A 133 -6.18 -0.41 3.32
N PRO A 134 -6.28 -1.24 2.27
CA PRO A 134 -5.20 -2.14 1.86
C PRO A 134 -4.05 -1.42 1.14
N TYR A 135 -4.16 -0.12 0.87
CA TYR A 135 -3.12 0.65 0.21
C TYR A 135 -1.91 0.86 1.12
N TYR A 136 -0.71 0.62 0.60
CA TYR A 136 0.57 0.93 1.25
C TYR A 136 1.68 1.26 0.24
N ALA A 137 1.31 1.82 -0.92
CA ALA A 137 2.20 2.35 -1.96
C ALA A 137 3.19 1.34 -2.56
N MET A 138 2.89 0.06 -2.46
CA MET A 138 3.68 -1.02 -3.04
C MET A 138 2.90 -2.33 -3.11
N TRP A 139 3.44 -3.27 -3.90
CA TRP A 139 3.04 -4.68 -3.84
C TRP A 139 4.26 -5.59 -4.02
N ILE A 140 4.14 -6.82 -3.56
CA ILE A 140 5.16 -7.85 -3.67
C ILE A 140 4.52 -9.19 -3.96
N TYR A 141 5.05 -9.90 -4.96
CA TYR A 141 4.62 -11.23 -5.36
C TYR A 141 5.83 -12.13 -5.61
N ASP A 142 5.69 -13.44 -5.33
CA ASP A 142 6.58 -14.43 -5.91
C ASP A 142 6.22 -14.68 -7.37
N LYS A 143 7.08 -15.40 -8.08
CA LYS A 143 6.91 -15.73 -9.50
C LYS A 143 5.55 -16.34 -9.81
N LYS A 144 5.02 -17.23 -8.94
CA LYS A 144 3.73 -17.87 -9.14
C LYS A 144 2.57 -16.86 -9.07
N ASP A 145 2.52 -16.07 -8.01
CA ASP A 145 1.47 -15.06 -7.84
C ASP A 145 1.60 -13.94 -8.87
N PHE A 146 2.83 -13.57 -9.25
CA PHE A 146 3.06 -12.59 -10.30
C PHE A 146 2.54 -13.08 -11.66
N ASN A 147 2.86 -14.32 -12.06
CA ASN A 147 2.34 -14.91 -13.29
C ASN A 147 0.81 -15.01 -13.30
N SER A 148 0.21 -15.31 -12.16
CA SER A 148 -1.25 -15.30 -12.06
C SER A 148 -1.82 -13.88 -12.17
N PHE A 149 -1.15 -12.88 -11.60
CA PHE A 149 -1.59 -11.48 -11.66
C PHE A 149 -1.53 -10.90 -13.07
N ILE A 150 -0.46 -11.13 -13.82
CA ILE A 150 -0.34 -10.64 -15.21
C ILE A 150 -1.38 -11.27 -16.15
N ASN A 151 -1.86 -12.48 -15.85
CA ASN A 151 -2.91 -13.16 -16.60
C ASN A 151 -4.33 -12.80 -16.13
N SER A 152 -4.47 -11.98 -15.09
CA SER A 152 -5.77 -11.52 -14.61
C SER A 152 -6.24 -10.26 -15.35
N GLU A 153 -7.55 -10.03 -15.37
CA GLU A 153 -8.12 -8.81 -15.92
C GLU A 153 -7.60 -7.54 -15.21
N PHE A 154 -7.12 -7.65 -13.98
CA PHE A 154 -6.66 -6.53 -13.14
C PHE A 154 -5.22 -6.09 -13.45
N TRP A 155 -4.51 -6.79 -14.31
CA TRP A 155 -3.21 -6.33 -14.80
C TRP A 155 -3.32 -5.08 -15.65
N ASN A 156 -4.45 -4.89 -16.34
CA ASN A 156 -4.71 -3.72 -17.15
C ASN A 156 -5.40 -2.61 -16.35
N LEU A 157 -4.95 -1.36 -16.51
CA LEU A 157 -5.56 -0.18 -15.89
C LEU A 157 -7.07 -0.07 -16.17
N TYR A 158 -7.48 -0.31 -17.40
CA TYR A 158 -8.87 -0.15 -17.82
C TYR A 158 -9.83 -1.18 -17.21
N ASN A 159 -9.31 -2.36 -16.84
CA ASN A 159 -10.10 -3.41 -16.21
C ASN A 159 -10.02 -3.37 -14.68
N TRP A 160 -9.16 -2.51 -14.13
CA TRP A 160 -8.96 -2.44 -12.69
C TRP A 160 -10.21 -1.92 -11.96
N ARG A 161 -10.77 -2.72 -11.06
CA ARG A 161 -11.99 -2.45 -10.30
C ARG A 161 -11.79 -2.40 -8.80
N GLY A 162 -10.60 -2.74 -8.35
CA GLY A 162 -10.27 -2.68 -6.94
C GLY A 162 -10.29 -1.25 -6.41
N MET A 163 -10.52 -1.10 -5.13
CA MET A 163 -10.53 0.19 -4.45
C MET A 163 -9.92 0.04 -3.05
N ASN A 164 -9.67 1.15 -2.39
CA ASN A 164 -9.44 1.14 -0.95
C ASN A 164 -10.78 1.05 -0.19
N SER A 165 -10.76 1.16 1.14
CA SER A 165 -11.96 0.97 1.97
C SER A 165 -13.08 1.98 1.69
N PHE A 166 -12.78 3.16 1.15
CA PHE A 166 -13.68 4.30 1.22
C PHE A 166 -13.74 5.15 -0.04
N THR A 167 -12.70 5.12 -0.88
CA THR A 167 -12.61 6.04 -2.02
C THR A 167 -12.12 5.35 -3.27
N LYS A 168 -12.50 5.90 -4.41
CA LYS A 168 -11.94 5.57 -5.70
C LYS A 168 -10.47 5.99 -5.73
N LEU A 169 -9.62 5.10 -6.17
CA LEU A 169 -8.21 5.39 -6.37
C LEU A 169 -8.01 6.08 -7.73
N TYR A 170 -7.10 7.04 -7.76
CA TYR A 170 -6.59 7.60 -9.00
C TYR A 170 -5.68 6.59 -9.70
N ASP A 171 -5.43 6.81 -10.99
CA ASP A 171 -4.63 5.90 -11.81
C ASP A 171 -3.25 5.62 -11.20
N ARG A 172 -2.63 6.64 -10.62
CA ARG A 172 -1.36 6.49 -9.90
C ARG A 172 -1.44 5.51 -8.73
N GLU A 173 -2.45 5.67 -7.86
CA GLU A 173 -2.60 4.81 -6.68
C GLU A 173 -2.99 3.37 -7.05
N LYS A 174 -3.78 3.19 -8.13
CA LYS A 174 -4.15 1.84 -8.61
C LYS A 174 -2.92 1.00 -8.95
N SER A 175 -1.87 1.60 -9.52
CA SER A 175 -0.64 0.88 -9.85
C SER A 175 0.04 0.27 -8.62
N ALA A 176 -0.05 0.96 -7.48
CA ALA A 176 0.58 0.59 -6.21
C ALA A 176 -0.27 -0.31 -5.30
N VAL A 177 -1.57 -0.44 -5.56
CA VAL A 177 -2.42 -1.39 -4.82
C VAL A 177 -2.18 -2.83 -5.28
N GLY A 178 -1.86 -3.03 -6.54
CA GLY A 178 -1.68 -4.38 -7.08
C GLY A 178 -2.97 -5.20 -7.04
N TRP A 179 -2.85 -6.48 -6.72
CA TRP A 179 -3.98 -7.44 -6.72
C TRP A 179 -4.68 -7.57 -5.35
N HIS A 180 -4.30 -6.77 -4.38
CA HIS A 180 -4.83 -6.83 -3.02
C HIS A 180 -5.82 -5.70 -2.67
N GLY A 181 -6.27 -4.95 -3.66
CA GLY A 181 -7.36 -3.98 -3.50
C GLY A 181 -8.67 -4.66 -3.10
N LEU A 182 -9.58 -3.90 -2.50
CA LEU A 182 -10.91 -4.41 -2.20
C LEU A 182 -11.65 -4.77 -3.48
N ASN A 183 -12.39 -5.88 -3.43
CA ASN A 183 -13.12 -6.45 -4.56
C ASN A 183 -12.26 -6.92 -5.75
N MET A 184 -10.97 -7.07 -5.53
CA MET A 184 -10.14 -7.89 -6.38
C MET A 184 -10.44 -9.38 -6.09
N ASP A 185 -10.25 -10.24 -7.07
CA ASP A 185 -10.66 -11.65 -6.97
C ASP A 185 -9.70 -12.52 -6.16
N LYS A 186 -8.48 -12.05 -5.94
CA LYS A 186 -7.42 -12.86 -5.32
C LYS A 186 -7.52 -13.00 -3.82
N TYR A 187 -7.81 -11.91 -3.11
CA TYR A 187 -7.72 -11.88 -1.66
C TYR A 187 -9.02 -11.40 -1.01
N THR A 188 -9.38 -12.07 0.08
CA THR A 188 -10.53 -11.67 0.91
C THR A 188 -10.28 -10.34 1.62
N ALA A 189 -9.07 -10.17 2.16
CA ALA A 189 -8.62 -8.94 2.80
C ALA A 189 -7.10 -8.92 2.93
N THR A 190 -6.56 -7.74 3.23
CA THR A 190 -5.16 -7.57 3.63
C THR A 190 -5.05 -7.55 5.15
N ILE A 191 -4.17 -8.38 5.70
CA ILE A 191 -4.05 -8.60 7.13
C ILE A 191 -2.61 -8.50 7.62
N ILE A 192 -2.45 -8.15 8.90
CA ILE A 192 -1.15 -8.06 9.59
C ILE A 192 -1.19 -8.90 10.86
N PRO A 193 -0.19 -9.79 11.11
CA PRO A 193 -0.12 -10.57 12.32
C PRO A 193 0.12 -9.70 13.55
N LEU A 194 -0.53 -10.06 14.65
CA LEU A 194 -0.34 -9.42 15.95
C LEU A 194 0.57 -10.27 16.86
N LYS A 195 1.36 -9.59 17.68
CA LYS A 195 2.07 -10.16 18.84
C LYS A 195 1.75 -9.29 20.05
N ASN A 196 1.19 -9.90 21.10
CA ASN A 196 0.75 -9.18 22.30
C ASN A 196 -0.18 -7.98 21.98
N ASN A 197 -1.15 -8.22 21.11
CA ASN A 197 -2.08 -7.20 20.59
C ASN A 197 -1.42 -5.97 19.96
N LYS A 198 -0.20 -6.10 19.43
CA LYS A 198 0.50 -5.05 18.68
C LYS A 198 0.91 -5.58 17.30
N VAL A 199 0.92 -4.72 16.31
CA VAL A 199 1.46 -5.06 14.98
C VAL A 199 2.96 -5.31 15.08
N LEU A 200 3.47 -6.25 14.27
CA LEU A 200 4.90 -6.53 14.24
C LEU A 200 5.67 -5.35 13.67
N LYS A 201 6.82 -5.00 14.27
CA LYS A 201 7.69 -3.92 13.75
C LYS A 201 8.11 -4.16 12.28
N ASP A 202 8.33 -5.42 11.91
CA ASP A 202 8.74 -5.78 10.56
C ASP A 202 7.61 -5.64 9.51
N SER A 203 6.36 -5.41 9.94
CA SER A 203 5.25 -5.03 9.04
C SER A 203 5.19 -3.53 8.75
N LEU A 204 6.03 -2.72 9.40
CA LEU A 204 6.08 -1.28 9.19
C LEU A 204 7.05 -0.96 8.06
N ILE A 205 6.59 -0.20 7.07
CA ILE A 205 7.40 0.42 6.02
C ILE A 205 7.38 1.93 6.21
N VAL A 206 8.46 2.61 5.81
CA VAL A 206 8.60 4.04 6.08
C VAL A 206 8.35 4.84 4.82
N HIS A 207 7.47 5.83 4.92
CA HIS A 207 7.28 6.86 3.92
C HIS A 207 8.32 7.96 4.14
N SER A 208 9.35 8.00 3.29
CA SER A 208 10.54 8.81 3.54
C SER A 208 10.36 10.31 3.29
N SER A 209 9.33 10.69 2.53
CA SER A 209 9.01 12.10 2.29
C SER A 209 8.45 12.79 3.53
N ASN A 210 7.88 12.04 4.46
CA ASN A 210 7.35 12.49 5.77
C ASN A 210 6.42 13.70 5.68
N LYS A 211 5.66 13.81 4.58
CA LYS A 211 4.83 14.99 4.29
C LYS A 211 3.43 14.93 4.88
N TYR A 212 2.85 13.72 5.05
CA TYR A 212 1.45 13.60 5.48
C TYR A 212 1.24 14.03 6.92
N VAL A 213 2.12 13.62 7.83
CA VAL A 213 2.03 14.02 9.24
C VAL A 213 2.42 15.47 9.43
N LYS A 214 3.38 15.98 8.64
CA LYS A 214 3.86 17.37 8.69
C LYS A 214 2.84 18.34 8.08
N GLU A 215 2.37 18.09 6.86
CA GLU A 215 1.59 19.05 6.07
C GLU A 215 0.08 18.94 6.31
N ARG A 216 -0.44 17.71 6.46
CA ARG A 216 -1.88 17.43 6.60
C ARG A 216 -2.34 17.32 8.05
N GLY A 217 -1.43 17.54 9.01
CA GLY A 217 -1.72 17.34 10.41
C GLY A 217 -2.03 15.87 10.76
N ARG A 218 -2.54 15.64 11.94
CA ARG A 218 -2.80 14.31 12.50
C ARG A 218 -4.16 13.75 12.09
N ILE A 219 -4.48 13.78 10.80
CA ILE A 219 -5.73 13.22 10.27
C ILE A 219 -5.72 11.69 10.21
N HIS A 220 -4.53 11.09 10.18
CA HIS A 220 -4.31 9.64 10.18
C HIS A 220 -4.24 9.09 11.61
N VAL A 221 -4.18 7.79 11.74
CA VAL A 221 -4.15 7.12 13.05
C VAL A 221 -2.72 6.92 13.51
N SER A 222 -2.40 7.31 14.75
CA SER A 222 -1.10 6.99 15.36
C SER A 222 -1.00 5.48 15.63
N LEU A 223 0.21 4.92 15.60
CA LEU A 223 0.40 3.49 15.91
C LEU A 223 -0.03 3.14 17.34
N LYS A 224 0.06 4.08 18.28
CA LYS A 224 -0.40 3.90 19.65
C LYS A 224 -1.92 3.66 19.72
N ASN A 225 -2.67 4.33 18.84
CA ASN A 225 -4.13 4.29 18.81
C ASN A 225 -4.66 3.52 17.59
N LEU A 226 -3.83 2.68 16.97
CA LEU A 226 -4.16 2.02 15.71
C LEU A 226 -5.37 1.09 15.81
N MET A 227 -5.48 0.36 16.91
CA MET A 227 -6.56 -0.61 17.13
C MET A 227 -7.56 -0.09 18.12
N LYS A 228 -8.84 -0.40 17.91
CA LYS A 228 -9.88 -0.22 18.93
C LYS A 228 -9.63 -1.14 20.10
N LYS A 229 -10.13 -0.76 21.28
CA LYS A 229 -10.07 -1.60 22.50
C LYS A 229 -10.77 -2.93 22.27
N GLU A 230 -11.94 -2.88 21.67
CA GLU A 230 -12.73 -4.06 21.30
C GLU A 230 -12.57 -4.37 19.83
N LEU A 231 -12.15 -5.59 19.54
CA LEU A 231 -11.98 -6.11 18.20
C LEU A 231 -13.09 -7.11 17.89
N ILE A 232 -13.71 -6.99 16.73
CA ILE A 232 -14.72 -7.92 16.23
C ILE A 232 -14.12 -8.90 15.23
N LYS A 233 -14.68 -10.10 15.15
CA LYS A 233 -14.25 -11.08 14.14
C LYS A 233 -14.66 -10.60 12.76
N HIS A 234 -13.69 -10.56 11.83
CA HIS A 234 -13.93 -10.14 10.45
C HIS A 234 -14.97 -11.03 9.78
N ARG A 235 -15.93 -10.40 9.12
CA ARG A 235 -16.92 -11.05 8.26
C ARG A 235 -16.62 -10.66 6.80
N VAL A 236 -16.51 -11.66 5.96
CA VAL A 236 -16.31 -11.44 4.52
C VAL A 236 -17.57 -10.78 3.95
N ILE A 237 -17.45 -9.53 3.54
CA ILE A 237 -18.54 -8.80 2.90
C ILE A 237 -18.14 -8.58 1.44
N LYS A 238 -18.86 -9.22 0.53
CA LYS A 238 -18.79 -8.90 -0.89
C LYS A 238 -19.74 -7.75 -1.16
N TYR A 239 -19.20 -6.60 -1.55
CA TYR A 239 -20.00 -5.44 -1.88
C TYR A 239 -20.49 -5.50 -3.34
N SER A 240 -21.78 -5.23 -3.55
CA SER A 240 -22.30 -4.93 -4.89
C SER A 240 -21.73 -3.60 -5.40
N LYS A 241 -21.81 -3.36 -6.72
CA LYS A 241 -21.38 -2.08 -7.32
C LYS A 241 -22.06 -0.88 -6.68
N ILE A 242 -23.36 -0.99 -6.36
CA ILE A 242 -24.14 0.06 -5.71
C ILE A 242 -23.62 0.33 -4.29
N GLN A 243 -23.36 -0.71 -3.51
CA GLN A 243 -22.82 -0.56 -2.15
C GLN A 243 -21.42 0.07 -2.14
N LEU A 244 -20.60 -0.21 -3.16
CA LEU A 244 -19.30 0.42 -3.33
C LEU A 244 -19.45 1.91 -3.63
N PHE A 245 -20.35 2.26 -4.55
CA PHE A 245 -20.66 3.65 -4.89
C PHE A 245 -21.16 4.43 -3.67
N LEU A 246 -22.09 3.84 -2.89
CA LEU A 246 -22.59 4.47 -1.67
C LEU A 246 -21.50 4.66 -0.59
N LYS A 247 -20.59 3.72 -0.46
CA LYS A 247 -19.43 3.87 0.42
C LYS A 247 -18.50 5.00 -0.03
N GLU A 248 -18.24 5.10 -1.32
CA GLU A 248 -17.43 6.16 -1.91
C GLU A 248 -18.08 7.52 -1.65
N LEU A 249 -19.38 7.65 -1.93
CA LEU A 249 -20.15 8.87 -1.67
C LEU A 249 -20.12 9.27 -0.19
N LYS A 250 -20.35 8.32 0.71
CA LYS A 250 -20.28 8.56 2.16
C LYS A 250 -18.89 9.04 2.61
N PHE A 251 -17.82 8.50 2.03
CA PHE A 251 -16.46 8.93 2.31
C PHE A 251 -16.21 10.36 1.84
N ILE A 252 -16.62 10.68 0.60
CA ILE A 252 -16.48 12.03 0.03
C ILE A 252 -17.21 13.07 0.88
N LEU A 253 -18.45 12.78 1.28
CA LEU A 253 -19.24 13.66 2.15
C LEU A 253 -18.56 13.85 3.53
N TYR A 254 -18.14 12.76 4.17
CA TYR A 254 -17.44 12.82 5.44
C TYR A 254 -16.13 13.61 5.36
N TRP A 255 -15.35 13.41 4.28
CA TRP A 255 -14.09 14.09 4.05
C TRP A 255 -14.28 15.58 3.81
N ASN A 256 -15.24 15.96 2.97
CA ASN A 256 -15.59 17.36 2.71
C ASN A 256 -16.06 18.08 3.98
N LEU A 257 -16.93 17.47 4.77
CA LEU A 257 -17.39 18.02 6.04
C LEU A 257 -16.20 18.23 7.01
N ARG A 258 -15.34 17.23 7.16
CA ARG A 258 -14.17 17.30 8.07
C ARG A 258 -13.14 18.33 7.62
N PHE A 259 -12.92 18.48 6.33
CA PHE A 259 -12.00 19.47 5.75
C PHE A 259 -12.55 20.88 5.89
N ASN A 260 -13.81 21.10 5.58
CA ASN A 260 -14.47 22.40 5.74
C ASN A 260 -14.53 22.83 7.22
N PHE A 261 -14.82 21.93 8.15
CA PHE A 261 -14.80 22.23 9.58
C PHE A 261 -13.40 22.65 10.07
N LYS A 262 -12.32 22.03 9.61
CA LYS A 262 -10.96 22.42 9.95
C LYS A 262 -10.58 23.78 9.36
N THR A 263 -10.98 24.04 8.13
CA THR A 263 -10.72 25.33 7.45
C THR A 263 -11.49 26.47 8.11
N ILE A 264 -12.76 26.23 8.50
CA ILE A 264 -13.58 27.19 9.23
C ILE A 264 -12.99 27.43 10.63
N LYS A 265 -12.61 26.37 11.35
CA LYS A 265 -11.99 26.51 12.68
C LYS A 265 -10.68 27.29 12.61
N LYS A 266 -9.84 27.06 11.59
CA LYS A 266 -8.60 27.81 11.37
C LYS A 266 -8.88 29.29 11.10
N LYS A 267 -9.89 29.63 10.28
CA LYS A 267 -10.29 30.99 10.01
C LYS A 267 -10.91 31.73 11.21
N LEU A 268 -11.53 31.01 12.13
CA LEU A 268 -12.19 31.59 13.31
C LEU A 268 -11.25 31.77 14.53
N PHE A 269 -10.13 31.06 14.59
CA PHE A 269 -9.27 31.05 15.77
C PHE A 269 -7.82 31.47 15.48
N ASP A 270 -7.43 31.67 14.22
CA ASP A 270 -6.10 32.19 13.82
C ASP A 270 -6.18 33.70 13.41
N ASN A 271 -7.30 34.38 13.66
CA ASN A 271 -7.50 35.81 13.71
C ASN A 271 -7.62 36.20 15.21
#